data_43cfa6826eaee2b73c166dc70b0d0df9
#
_entry.id   43cfa6826eaee2b73c166dc70b0d0df9
#
_cell.length_a   1.000
_cell.length_b   1.000
_cell.length_c   1.000
_cell.angle_alpha   90.00
_cell.angle_beta   90.00
_cell.angle_gamma   90.00
#
_symmetry.space_group_name_H-M   'P 1'
#
loop_
_entity.id
_entity.type
_entity.pdbx_description
1 polymer ?
#
loop_
_entity_poly.entity_id
_entity_poly.type
_entity_poly.pdbx_seq_one_letter_code
_entity_poly.pdbx_strand_id
1 'polypeptide(L)'
;VKLLLKLGAALLVVVVVITIYGATLPLKHAAASMARYKQTPEALWAVISDIPGLVTWRRGVTGVERQPDRDGHPVWLVHDSHHGMPLIVAETEPNKWLKTVIPADADLPFGGTWAWQISPADEATVVTIIEEGEIYNPLFRALADLVFGYHGTLNETLEDLGRKFGEEVHPEPVPQAVPAN
;
A
#
# COMPACT_ATOMS: atom_id res chain seq x y z
N VAL A 1 1.76 -43.05 2.57
CA VAL A 1 3.05 -42.42 2.93
C VAL A 1 3.83 -42.00 1.67
N LYS A 2 4.17 -42.92 0.74
CA LYS A 2 4.97 -42.63 -0.47
C LYS A 2 4.35 -41.59 -1.40
N LEU A 3 3.01 -41.54 -1.54
CA LEU A 3 2.31 -40.53 -2.34
C LEU A 3 2.42 -39.12 -1.69
N LEU A 4 2.20 -39.05 -0.38
CA LEU A 4 2.34 -37.78 0.36
C LEU A 4 3.77 -37.22 0.30
N LEU A 5 4.79 -38.08 0.38
CA LEU A 5 6.19 -37.68 0.23
C LEU A 5 6.48 -37.15 -1.20
N LYS A 6 5.92 -37.80 -2.23
CA LYS A 6 6.06 -37.30 -3.62
C LYS A 6 5.38 -35.96 -3.83
N LEU A 7 4.16 -35.79 -3.28
CA LEU A 7 3.42 -34.50 -3.34
C LEU A 7 4.18 -33.41 -2.59
N GLY A 8 4.71 -33.70 -1.40
CA GLY A 8 5.52 -32.74 -0.64
C GLY A 8 6.81 -32.34 -1.38
N ALA A 9 7.51 -33.31 -1.98
CA ALA A 9 8.70 -33.04 -2.80
C ALA A 9 8.36 -32.18 -4.03
N ALA A 10 7.26 -32.48 -4.72
CA ALA A 10 6.82 -31.69 -5.87
C ALA A 10 6.47 -30.25 -5.47
N LEU A 11 5.75 -30.04 -4.36
CA LEU A 11 5.43 -28.72 -3.84
C LEU A 11 6.70 -27.94 -3.48
N LEU A 12 7.65 -28.59 -2.81
CA LEU A 12 8.93 -27.96 -2.48
C LEU A 12 9.68 -27.49 -3.73
N VAL A 13 9.73 -28.31 -4.77
CA VAL A 13 10.35 -27.92 -6.06
C VAL A 13 9.66 -26.70 -6.65
N VAL A 14 8.33 -26.66 -6.64
CA VAL A 14 7.56 -25.51 -7.14
C VAL A 14 7.90 -24.24 -6.35
N VAL A 15 7.93 -24.30 -5.02
CA VAL A 15 8.29 -23.15 -4.17
C VAL A 15 9.71 -22.68 -4.46
N VAL A 16 10.67 -23.60 -4.61
CA VAL A 16 12.06 -23.25 -4.94
C VAL A 16 12.15 -22.56 -6.30
N VAL A 17 11.47 -23.07 -7.33
CA VAL A 17 11.47 -22.48 -8.67
C VAL A 17 10.86 -21.08 -8.64
N ILE A 18 9.73 -20.89 -7.97
CA ILE A 18 9.08 -19.58 -7.82
C ILE A 18 9.99 -18.60 -7.05
N THR A 19 10.67 -19.07 -6.01
CA THR A 19 11.61 -18.23 -5.24
C THR A 19 12.82 -17.83 -6.08
N ILE A 20 13.38 -18.73 -6.88
CA ILE A 20 14.48 -18.42 -7.81
C ILE A 20 14.01 -17.37 -8.84
N TYR A 21 12.81 -17.54 -9.42
CA TYR A 21 12.24 -16.56 -10.32
C TYR A 21 12.12 -15.19 -9.62
N GLY A 22 11.53 -15.14 -8.43
CA GLY A 22 11.41 -13.91 -7.65
C GLY A 22 12.75 -13.25 -7.29
N ALA A 23 13.84 -14.05 -7.16
CA ALA A 23 15.18 -13.51 -6.96
C ALA A 23 15.74 -12.78 -8.19
N THR A 24 15.22 -13.06 -9.39
CA THR A 24 15.61 -12.36 -10.63
C THR A 24 14.80 -11.06 -10.85
N LEU A 25 13.68 -10.87 -10.15
CA LEU A 25 12.85 -9.68 -10.27
C LEU A 25 13.48 -8.47 -9.55
N PRO A 26 13.21 -7.24 -10.01
CA PRO A 26 13.63 -6.03 -9.31
C PRO A 26 13.12 -6.00 -7.86
N LEU A 27 13.93 -5.47 -6.96
CA LEU A 27 13.53 -5.22 -5.56
C LEU A 27 12.44 -4.16 -5.49
N LYS A 28 12.58 -3.12 -6.30
CA LYS A 28 11.70 -1.95 -6.36
C LYS A 28 10.60 -2.15 -7.39
N HIS A 29 9.42 -1.65 -7.04
CA HIS A 29 8.30 -1.50 -7.96
C HIS A 29 7.64 -0.16 -7.74
N ALA A 30 6.88 0.28 -8.71
CA ALA A 30 6.06 1.46 -8.61
C ALA A 30 4.67 1.16 -9.16
N ALA A 31 3.64 1.68 -8.48
CA ALA A 31 2.25 1.59 -8.91
C ALA A 31 1.51 2.87 -8.56
N ALA A 32 0.52 3.24 -9.34
CA ALA A 32 -0.39 4.32 -9.00
C ALA A 32 -1.80 3.96 -9.42
N SER A 33 -2.76 4.31 -8.57
CA SER A 33 -4.20 4.18 -8.87
C SER A 33 -4.92 5.44 -8.43
N MET A 34 -5.97 5.80 -9.14
CA MET A 34 -6.81 6.95 -8.82
C MET A 34 -8.28 6.57 -8.76
N ALA A 35 -9.05 7.37 -8.01
CA ALA A 35 -10.51 7.32 -8.01
C ALA A 35 -11.10 8.73 -7.91
N ARG A 36 -12.37 8.88 -8.35
CA ARG A 36 -13.13 10.12 -8.31
C ARG A 36 -14.16 10.08 -7.20
N TYR A 37 -14.27 11.18 -6.45
CA TYR A 37 -15.17 11.33 -5.31
C TYR A 37 -16.03 12.59 -5.48
N LYS A 38 -17.25 12.54 -4.99
CA LYS A 38 -18.14 13.70 -4.92
C LYS A 38 -17.82 14.64 -3.75
N GLN A 39 -16.89 14.22 -2.89
CA GLN A 39 -16.46 14.98 -1.72
C GLN A 39 -15.51 16.11 -2.09
N THR A 40 -15.47 17.15 -1.23
CA THR A 40 -14.49 18.22 -1.38
C THR A 40 -13.07 17.77 -0.98
N PRO A 41 -12.01 18.44 -1.49
CA PRO A 41 -10.62 18.14 -1.07
C PRO A 41 -10.45 18.18 0.46
N GLU A 42 -11.10 19.11 1.15
CA GLU A 42 -11.02 19.26 2.61
C GLU A 42 -11.64 18.07 3.35
N ALA A 43 -12.80 17.58 2.87
CA ALA A 43 -13.47 16.43 3.47
C ALA A 43 -12.63 15.16 3.30
N LEU A 44 -12.05 14.94 2.12
CA LEU A 44 -11.16 13.81 1.84
C LEU A 44 -9.86 13.91 2.65
N TRP A 45 -9.27 15.11 2.71
CA TRP A 45 -8.08 15.37 3.51
C TRP A 45 -8.29 15.05 4.99
N ALA A 46 -9.39 15.47 5.56
CA ALA A 46 -9.72 15.22 6.97
C ALA A 46 -9.75 13.73 7.32
N VAL A 47 -10.13 12.86 6.36
CA VAL A 47 -10.14 11.40 6.55
C VAL A 47 -8.76 10.79 6.27
N ILE A 48 -8.10 11.21 5.19
CA ILE A 48 -6.81 10.65 4.76
C ILE A 48 -5.70 11.00 5.75
N SER A 49 -5.69 12.21 6.29
CA SER A 49 -4.66 12.69 7.22
C SER A 49 -4.87 12.24 8.67
N ASP A 50 -6.07 11.74 9.00
CA ASP A 50 -6.38 11.18 10.32
C ASP A 50 -5.88 9.73 10.41
N ILE A 51 -4.57 9.56 10.62
CA ILE A 51 -3.95 8.22 10.73
C ILE A 51 -4.59 7.38 11.85
N PRO A 52 -4.88 7.90 13.06
CA PRO A 52 -5.63 7.15 14.08
C PRO A 52 -7.00 6.67 13.62
N GLY A 53 -7.67 7.45 12.78
CA GLY A 53 -8.98 7.15 12.23
C GLY A 53 -9.01 5.99 11.23
N LEU A 54 -7.86 5.49 10.74
CA LEU A 54 -7.77 4.35 9.81
C LEU A 54 -8.57 3.14 10.28
N VAL A 55 -8.60 2.88 11.58
CA VAL A 55 -9.38 1.76 12.17
C VAL A 55 -10.87 1.82 11.88
N THR A 56 -11.39 2.99 11.49
CA THR A 56 -12.84 3.20 11.26
C THR A 56 -13.27 2.98 9.82
N TRP A 57 -12.32 2.93 8.88
CA TRP A 57 -12.67 2.87 7.47
C TRP A 57 -11.77 1.98 6.62
N ARG A 58 -10.52 1.76 7.01
CA ARG A 58 -9.56 0.96 6.25
C ARG A 58 -9.73 -0.52 6.58
N ARG A 59 -10.08 -1.37 5.61
CA ARG A 59 -10.14 -2.82 5.81
C ARG A 59 -8.81 -3.38 6.30
N GLY A 60 -8.87 -4.34 7.21
CA GLY A 60 -7.69 -5.00 7.75
C GLY A 60 -6.94 -4.24 8.84
N VAL A 61 -7.19 -2.93 9.04
CA VAL A 61 -6.60 -2.18 10.15
C VAL A 61 -7.38 -2.47 11.43
N THR A 62 -6.67 -2.99 12.44
CA THR A 62 -7.25 -3.39 13.74
C THR A 62 -6.88 -2.45 14.88
N GLY A 63 -5.83 -1.65 14.72
CA GLY A 63 -5.36 -0.70 15.71
C GLY A 63 -4.36 0.28 15.14
N VAL A 64 -4.25 1.44 15.77
CA VAL A 64 -3.23 2.46 15.45
C VAL A 64 -2.72 3.05 16.75
N GLU A 65 -1.39 3.06 16.94
CA GLU A 65 -0.73 3.57 18.13
C GLU A 65 0.27 4.65 17.78
N ARG A 66 0.28 5.74 18.56
CA ARG A 66 1.28 6.79 18.40
C ARG A 66 2.62 6.31 18.96
N GLN A 67 3.67 6.44 18.15
CA GLN A 67 5.06 6.15 18.54
C GLN A 67 5.86 7.45 18.72
N PRO A 68 7.00 7.43 19.42
CA PRO A 68 7.91 8.57 19.46
C PRO A 68 8.29 9.03 18.03
N ASP A 69 8.45 10.34 17.87
CA ASP A 69 8.87 10.91 16.57
C ASP A 69 10.23 10.38 16.16
N ARG A 70 10.41 10.22 14.85
CA ARG A 70 11.68 9.84 14.24
C ARG A 70 12.14 10.98 13.34
N ASP A 71 13.31 11.54 13.65
CA ASP A 71 13.90 12.66 12.90
C ASP A 71 12.95 13.86 12.73
N GLY A 72 12.12 14.11 13.76
CA GLY A 72 11.13 15.18 13.77
C GLY A 72 9.83 14.87 13.03
N HIS A 73 9.67 13.65 12.51
CA HIS A 73 8.46 13.20 11.82
C HIS A 73 7.57 12.36 12.73
N PRO A 74 6.24 12.55 12.68
CA PRO A 74 5.29 11.73 13.40
C PRO A 74 5.36 10.25 12.95
N VAL A 75 5.37 9.32 13.93
CA VAL A 75 5.36 7.88 13.67
C VAL A 75 4.12 7.24 14.28
N TRP A 76 3.49 6.38 13.51
CA TRP A 76 2.33 5.59 13.91
C TRP A 76 2.62 4.11 13.68
N LEU A 77 2.27 3.25 14.63
CA LEU A 77 2.27 1.81 14.45
C LEU A 77 0.85 1.39 14.07
N VAL A 78 0.69 1.01 12.81
CA VAL A 78 -0.59 0.55 12.26
C VAL A 78 -0.62 -0.97 12.33
N HIS A 79 -1.60 -1.52 13.03
CA HIS A 79 -1.77 -2.95 13.21
C HIS A 79 -2.77 -3.51 12.20
N ASP A 80 -2.41 -4.62 11.58
CA ASP A 80 -3.34 -5.53 10.91
C ASP A 80 -3.56 -6.79 11.79
N SER A 81 -4.13 -7.85 11.21
CA SER A 81 -4.35 -9.11 11.93
C SER A 81 -3.06 -9.91 12.22
N HIS A 82 -1.92 -9.52 11.66
CA HIS A 82 -0.69 -10.31 11.68
C HIS A 82 0.52 -9.52 12.20
N HIS A 83 0.62 -8.23 11.86
CA HIS A 83 1.82 -7.42 12.10
C HIS A 83 1.49 -5.99 12.54
N GLY A 84 2.46 -5.35 13.19
CA GLY A 84 2.49 -3.90 13.36
C GLY A 84 3.41 -3.29 12.29
N MET A 85 2.91 -2.33 11.54
CA MET A 85 3.62 -1.63 10.48
C MET A 85 3.91 -0.20 10.91
N PRO A 86 5.17 0.20 11.13
CA PRO A 86 5.50 1.58 11.42
C PRO A 86 5.30 2.44 10.20
N LEU A 87 4.58 3.54 10.35
CA LEU A 87 4.26 4.50 9.33
C LEU A 87 4.78 5.88 9.75
N ILE A 88 5.77 6.40 9.03
CA ILE A 88 6.34 7.72 9.25
C ILE A 88 5.62 8.71 8.34
N VAL A 89 5.08 9.79 8.89
CA VAL A 89 4.50 10.89 8.09
C VAL A 89 5.64 11.81 7.64
N ALA A 90 6.08 11.64 6.40
CA ALA A 90 7.27 12.32 5.88
C ALA A 90 6.97 13.72 5.32
N GLU A 91 5.85 13.86 4.61
CA GLU A 91 5.47 15.11 3.96
C GLU A 91 3.97 15.34 4.08
N THR A 92 3.57 16.61 4.28
CA THR A 92 2.16 17.01 4.28
C THR A 92 1.98 18.38 3.65
N GLU A 93 1.00 18.50 2.74
CA GLU A 93 0.45 19.75 2.27
C GLU A 93 -1.07 19.66 2.40
N PRO A 94 -1.71 20.40 3.32
CA PRO A 94 -3.14 20.28 3.59
C PRO A 94 -4.00 20.35 2.33
N ASN A 95 -4.96 19.44 2.23
CA ASN A 95 -5.91 19.28 1.12
C ASN A 95 -5.29 18.88 -0.24
N LYS A 96 -3.98 18.58 -0.29
CA LYS A 96 -3.29 18.27 -1.55
C LYS A 96 -2.40 17.04 -1.49
N TRP A 97 -1.57 16.91 -0.43
CA TRP A 97 -0.49 15.93 -0.42
C TRP A 97 -0.22 15.37 0.97
N LEU A 98 -0.14 14.04 1.05
CA LEU A 98 0.35 13.32 2.22
C LEU A 98 1.28 12.22 1.74
N LYS A 99 2.52 12.20 2.24
CA LYS A 99 3.46 11.11 1.98
C LYS A 99 3.83 10.41 3.28
N THR A 100 3.72 9.11 3.25
CA THR A 100 4.10 8.22 4.36
C THR A 100 5.17 7.25 3.92
N VAL A 101 5.98 6.80 4.89
CA VAL A 101 7.12 5.89 4.66
C VAL A 101 7.01 4.70 5.61
N ILE A 102 7.17 3.50 5.07
CA ILE A 102 7.48 2.28 5.81
C ILE A 102 8.99 2.12 5.73
N PRO A 103 9.74 2.31 6.84
CA PRO A 103 11.20 2.29 6.79
C PRO A 103 11.73 0.87 6.56
N ALA A 104 12.86 0.76 5.85
CA ALA A 104 13.50 -0.52 5.53
C ALA A 104 14.00 -1.29 6.77
N ASP A 105 14.23 -0.59 7.88
CA ASP A 105 14.65 -1.18 9.16
C ASP A 105 13.49 -1.64 10.06
N ALA A 106 12.27 -1.69 9.52
CA ALA A 106 11.07 -2.11 10.25
C ALA A 106 10.96 -3.63 10.48
N ASP A 107 11.93 -4.43 10.03
CA ASP A 107 11.92 -5.90 10.06
C ASP A 107 10.66 -6.51 9.39
N LEU A 108 10.21 -5.86 8.31
CA LEU A 108 9.09 -6.29 7.49
C LEU A 108 9.61 -6.88 6.16
N PRO A 109 8.86 -7.76 5.50
CA PRO A 109 9.24 -8.31 4.19
C PRO A 109 9.11 -7.30 3.04
N PHE A 110 8.67 -6.08 3.32
CA PHE A 110 8.46 -4.97 2.40
C PHE A 110 8.73 -3.63 3.07
N GLY A 111 8.88 -2.59 2.26
CA GLY A 111 9.03 -1.20 2.67
C GLY A 111 8.69 -0.25 1.53
N GLY A 112 8.96 1.03 1.70
CA GLY A 112 8.74 2.03 0.66
C GLY A 112 7.88 3.19 1.07
N THR A 113 7.30 3.88 0.10
CA THR A 113 6.50 5.09 0.31
C THR A 113 5.12 5.00 -0.31
N TRP A 114 4.16 5.63 0.34
CA TRP A 114 2.84 5.91 -0.20
C TRP A 114 2.58 7.40 -0.17
N ALA A 115 2.26 7.96 -1.33
CA ALA A 115 1.86 9.35 -1.47
C ALA A 115 0.40 9.44 -1.92
N TRP A 116 -0.37 10.24 -1.19
CA TRP A 116 -1.73 10.62 -1.51
C TRP A 116 -1.72 11.97 -2.18
N GLN A 117 -2.24 12.06 -3.38
CA GLN A 117 -2.45 13.31 -4.10
C GLN A 117 -3.94 13.58 -4.23
N ILE A 118 -4.38 14.76 -3.78
CA ILE A 118 -5.77 15.21 -3.87
C ILE A 118 -5.82 16.37 -4.86
N SER A 119 -6.61 16.25 -5.90
CA SER A 119 -6.72 17.25 -6.96
C SER A 119 -8.18 17.55 -7.28
N PRO A 120 -8.60 18.81 -7.25
CA PRO A 120 -9.93 19.21 -7.73
C PRO A 120 -10.09 18.88 -9.22
N ALA A 121 -11.30 18.45 -9.63
CA ALA A 121 -11.64 18.20 -11.02
C ALA A 121 -13.13 18.53 -11.20
N ASP A 122 -13.45 19.41 -12.12
CA ASP A 122 -14.82 19.88 -12.44
C ASP A 122 -15.86 19.75 -11.30
N GLU A 123 -16.69 18.70 -11.34
CA GLU A 123 -17.71 18.39 -10.32
C GLU A 123 -17.28 17.31 -9.32
N ALA A 124 -15.98 16.99 -9.24
CA ALA A 124 -15.44 15.91 -8.44
C ALA A 124 -14.08 16.27 -7.83
N THR A 125 -13.59 15.42 -6.93
CA THR A 125 -12.20 15.42 -6.48
C THR A 125 -11.56 14.10 -6.87
N VAL A 126 -10.38 14.16 -7.47
CA VAL A 126 -9.57 12.99 -7.78
C VAL A 126 -8.59 12.75 -6.65
N VAL A 127 -8.58 11.53 -6.13
CA VAL A 127 -7.54 11.07 -5.21
C VAL A 127 -6.70 10.04 -5.93
N THR A 128 -5.39 10.25 -5.95
CA THR A 128 -4.40 9.31 -6.49
C THR A 128 -3.53 8.81 -5.35
N ILE A 129 -3.33 7.50 -5.28
CA ILE A 129 -2.30 6.88 -4.44
C ILE A 129 -1.15 6.48 -5.34
N ILE A 130 0.06 6.91 -4.97
CA ILE A 130 1.31 6.59 -5.65
C ILE A 130 2.14 5.76 -4.68
N GLU A 131 2.51 4.56 -5.09
CA GLU A 131 3.37 3.64 -4.34
C GLU A 131 4.72 3.52 -5.02
N GLU A 132 5.78 3.72 -4.24
CA GLU A 132 7.15 3.33 -4.57
C GLU A 132 7.57 2.29 -3.54
N GLY A 133 7.36 1.03 -3.86
CA GLY A 133 7.51 -0.10 -2.95
C GLY A 133 8.80 -0.88 -3.16
N GLU A 134 9.21 -1.55 -2.10
CA GLU A 134 10.29 -2.53 -2.09
C GLU A 134 9.78 -3.84 -1.48
N ILE A 135 10.02 -4.98 -2.14
CA ILE A 135 9.67 -6.30 -1.60
C ILE A 135 10.97 -7.09 -1.39
N TYR A 136 11.36 -7.27 -0.14
CA TYR A 136 12.63 -7.90 0.21
C TYR A 136 12.64 -9.42 0.04
N ASN A 137 11.48 -10.06 0.27
CA ASN A 137 11.35 -11.52 0.13
C ASN A 137 11.15 -11.94 -1.33
N PRO A 138 12.05 -12.77 -1.92
CA PRO A 138 11.92 -13.20 -3.32
C PRO A 138 10.64 -13.95 -3.64
N LEU A 139 10.14 -14.78 -2.72
CA LEU A 139 8.89 -15.50 -2.94
C LEU A 139 7.71 -14.53 -3.05
N PHE A 140 7.66 -13.50 -2.21
CA PHE A 140 6.62 -12.49 -2.27
C PHE A 140 6.73 -11.62 -3.53
N ARG A 141 7.94 -11.32 -4.03
CA ARG A 141 8.12 -10.65 -5.33
C ARG A 141 7.51 -11.45 -6.46
N ALA A 142 7.79 -12.76 -6.51
CA ALA A 142 7.20 -13.63 -7.53
C ALA A 142 5.68 -13.69 -7.45
N LEU A 143 5.12 -13.77 -6.23
CA LEU A 143 3.67 -13.79 -6.04
C LEU A 143 3.02 -12.46 -6.41
N ALA A 144 3.67 -11.34 -6.10
CA ALA A 144 3.20 -10.01 -6.50
C ALA A 144 3.18 -9.88 -8.03
N ASP A 145 4.23 -10.35 -8.72
CA ASP A 145 4.34 -10.28 -10.17
C ASP A 145 3.35 -11.20 -10.90
N LEU A 146 3.21 -12.46 -10.43
CA LEU A 146 2.45 -13.49 -11.15
C LEU A 146 0.97 -13.56 -10.78
N VAL A 147 0.60 -13.13 -9.56
CA VAL A 147 -0.72 -13.42 -9.00
C VAL A 147 -1.47 -12.17 -8.54
N PHE A 148 -0.86 -11.34 -7.68
CA PHE A 148 -1.58 -10.27 -7.00
C PHE A 148 -1.57 -8.95 -7.78
N GLY A 149 -0.52 -8.67 -8.55
CA GLY A 149 -0.23 -7.35 -9.12
C GLY A 149 0.13 -6.33 -8.02
N TYR A 150 0.41 -5.09 -8.44
CA TYR A 150 0.81 -4.00 -7.54
C TYR A 150 -0.32 -3.01 -7.26
N HIS A 151 -1.45 -3.11 -7.97
CA HIS A 151 -2.58 -2.18 -7.82
C HIS A 151 -3.65 -2.64 -6.81
N GLY A 152 -3.64 -3.90 -6.40
CA GLY A 152 -4.69 -4.48 -5.57
C GLY A 152 -4.94 -3.71 -4.27
N THR A 153 -3.88 -3.48 -3.49
CA THR A 153 -3.97 -2.77 -2.20
C THR A 153 -4.33 -1.30 -2.37
N LEU A 154 -3.86 -0.64 -3.45
CA LEU A 154 -4.19 0.75 -3.77
C LEU A 154 -5.68 0.87 -4.08
N ASN A 155 -6.19 -0.01 -4.96
CA ASN A 155 -7.60 -0.02 -5.36
C ASN A 155 -8.50 -0.27 -4.17
N GLU A 156 -8.18 -1.30 -3.35
CA GLU A 156 -8.92 -1.60 -2.13
C GLU A 156 -8.96 -0.40 -1.17
N THR A 157 -7.86 0.34 -1.05
CA THR A 157 -7.78 1.52 -0.19
C THR A 157 -8.65 2.66 -0.71
N LEU A 158 -8.65 2.91 -2.01
CA LEU A 158 -9.52 3.92 -2.63
C LEU A 158 -11.01 3.55 -2.51
N GLU A 159 -11.37 2.27 -2.67
CA GLU A 159 -12.73 1.79 -2.42
C GLU A 159 -13.15 1.95 -0.96
N ASP A 160 -12.23 1.68 -0.01
CA ASP A 160 -12.48 1.87 1.43
C ASP A 160 -12.79 3.33 1.75
N LEU A 161 -12.04 4.26 1.15
CA LEU A 161 -12.28 5.69 1.28
C LEU A 161 -13.64 6.08 0.71
N GLY A 162 -14.02 5.56 -0.46
CA GLY A 162 -15.37 5.75 -1.04
C GLY A 162 -16.45 5.27 -0.10
N ARG A 163 -16.29 4.06 0.43
CA ARG A 163 -17.23 3.45 1.38
C ARG A 163 -17.40 4.25 2.66
N LYS A 164 -16.32 4.91 3.15
CA LYS A 164 -16.37 5.83 4.30
C LYS A 164 -17.35 6.97 4.08
N PHE A 165 -17.50 7.42 2.84
CA PHE A 165 -18.43 8.49 2.45
C PHE A 165 -19.76 7.97 1.87
N GLY A 166 -19.97 6.65 1.87
CA GLY A 166 -21.17 6.05 1.26
C GLY A 166 -21.17 6.13 -0.27
N GLU A 167 -20.00 6.26 -0.88
CA GLU A 167 -19.80 6.30 -2.33
C GLU A 167 -19.26 4.98 -2.86
N GLU A 168 -19.80 4.51 -3.98
CA GLU A 168 -19.18 3.46 -4.78
C GLU A 168 -18.23 4.12 -5.78
N VAL A 169 -16.95 3.77 -5.70
CA VAL A 169 -15.91 4.30 -6.58
C VAL A 169 -15.24 3.16 -7.32
N HIS A 170 -14.73 3.45 -8.53
CA HIS A 170 -14.05 2.49 -9.38
C HIS A 170 -12.61 2.97 -9.59
N PRO A 171 -11.65 2.44 -8.84
CA PRO A 171 -10.24 2.81 -9.00
C PRO A 171 -9.71 2.39 -10.36
N GLU A 172 -8.90 3.27 -10.95
CA GLU A 172 -8.24 3.06 -12.23
C GLU A 172 -6.72 3.15 -12.07
N PRO A 173 -5.94 2.24 -12.71
CA PRO A 173 -4.50 2.38 -12.77
C PRO A 173 -4.10 3.69 -13.48
N VAL A 174 -3.16 4.40 -12.90
CA VAL A 174 -2.53 5.57 -13.55
C VAL A 174 -1.22 5.11 -14.18
N PRO A 175 -1.04 5.31 -15.50
CA PRO A 175 0.25 5.06 -16.12
C PRO A 175 1.32 5.93 -15.44
N GLN A 176 2.29 5.31 -14.78
CA GLN A 176 3.42 6.03 -14.24
C GLN A 176 4.32 6.47 -15.39
N ALA A 177 4.71 7.73 -15.40
CA ALA A 177 5.87 8.13 -16.17
C ALA A 177 7.07 7.35 -15.58
N VAL A 178 7.65 6.45 -16.37
CA VAL A 178 8.86 5.72 -16.00
C VAL A 178 9.88 6.77 -15.55
N PRO A 179 10.41 6.72 -14.29
CA PRO A 179 11.46 7.64 -13.92
C PRO A 179 12.61 7.45 -14.91
N ALA A 180 13.01 8.52 -15.56
CA ALA A 180 14.19 8.51 -16.40
C ALA A 180 15.39 8.07 -15.54
N ASN A 181 16.04 6.97 -15.97
CA ASN A 181 17.25 6.43 -15.35
C ASN A 181 18.36 7.49 -15.24
#